data_e5be5a53d80b7a52334442a20315b315
#
_entry.id   e5be5a53d80b7a52334442a20315b315
#
_cell.length_a   1.000
_cell.length_b   1.000
_cell.length_c   1.000
_cell.angle_alpha   90.00
_cell.angle_beta   90.00
_cell.angle_gamma   90.00
#
_symmetry.space_group_name_H-M   'P 1'
#
loop_
_entity.id
_entity.type
_entity.pdbx_description
1 polymer ?
#
loop_
_entity_poly.entity_id
_entity_poly.type
_entity_poly.pdbx_seq_one_letter_code
_entity_poly.pdbx_strand_id
1 'polypeptide(L)'
;MLGTTILEERESKFNGYLRVLKTWGMGTYIQAGGLTQSGGIVESIWRSTLRQVHSKDSAVQNILILGLGGGTLAKLLRKKYPDAKITGVEIDPIMIELGKKYLDLDKYKIEIKIQDVNKLEFIKYDLVIVDMYAGDDFPKEFESDEFLNKLKKFPIVIINRLYFGDKRPDTVRFGNRLEKIFKKVTWFYPEANLMFICEP
;
A
#
# COMPACT_ATOMS: atom_id res chain seq x y z
N MET A 1 -15.27 23.06 -14.44
CA MET A 1 -14.60 21.78 -14.11
C MET A 1 -13.14 22.07 -13.84
N LEU A 2 -12.62 21.65 -12.71
CA LEU A 2 -11.19 21.69 -12.46
C LEU A 2 -10.54 20.75 -13.50
N GLY A 3 -9.69 21.29 -14.37
CA GLY A 3 -9.15 20.56 -15.51
C GLY A 3 -8.30 19.36 -15.06
N THR A 4 -8.66 18.17 -15.52
CA THR A 4 -7.82 16.96 -15.42
C THR A 4 -7.13 16.76 -16.76
N THR A 5 -5.81 16.59 -16.73
CA THR A 5 -4.97 16.31 -17.90
C THR A 5 -4.46 14.89 -17.80
N ILE A 6 -4.58 14.14 -18.90
CA ILE A 6 -3.94 12.84 -19.04
C ILE A 6 -2.49 13.09 -19.48
N LEU A 7 -1.52 12.60 -18.70
CA LEU A 7 -0.10 12.76 -18.98
C LEU A 7 0.47 11.56 -19.76
N GLU A 8 0.01 10.35 -19.41
CA GLU A 8 0.41 9.11 -20.09
C GLU A 8 -0.66 8.02 -19.88
N GLU A 9 -0.73 7.11 -20.85
CA GLU A 9 -1.56 5.92 -20.80
C GLU A 9 -0.74 4.70 -21.19
N ARG A 10 -0.90 3.62 -20.43
CA ARG A 10 -0.14 2.37 -20.61
C ARG A 10 -1.05 1.17 -20.38
N GLU A 11 -0.79 0.08 -21.04
CA GLU A 11 -1.43 -1.21 -20.79
C GLU A 11 -0.48 -2.11 -19.99
N SER A 12 -0.95 -2.65 -18.87
CA SER A 12 -0.23 -3.60 -18.04
C SER A 12 -0.97 -4.92 -17.97
N LYS A 13 -0.23 -6.02 -18.02
CA LYS A 13 -0.80 -7.37 -17.84
C LYS A 13 -1.30 -7.64 -16.42
N PHE A 14 -0.87 -6.83 -15.42
CA PHE A 14 -1.23 -7.00 -14.01
C PHE A 14 -2.36 -6.07 -13.59
N ASN A 15 -2.33 -4.81 -14.04
CA ASN A 15 -3.26 -3.77 -13.64
C ASN A 15 -4.21 -3.31 -14.76
N GLY A 16 -4.13 -3.94 -15.95
CA GLY A 16 -4.92 -3.53 -17.11
C GLY A 16 -4.51 -2.13 -17.58
N TYR A 17 -5.50 -1.30 -17.88
CA TYR A 17 -5.27 0.02 -18.42
C TYR A 17 -4.90 1.04 -17.34
N LEU A 18 -3.67 1.51 -17.39
CA LEU A 18 -3.11 2.51 -16.47
C LEU A 18 -3.15 3.90 -17.09
N ARG A 19 -3.53 4.90 -16.29
CA ARG A 19 -3.48 6.32 -16.67
C ARG A 19 -2.72 7.11 -15.64
N VAL A 20 -1.84 7.98 -16.10
CA VAL A 20 -1.23 9.03 -15.27
C VAL A 20 -2.01 10.32 -15.52
N LEU A 21 -2.55 10.86 -14.47
CA LEU A 21 -3.42 12.03 -14.50
C LEU A 21 -2.82 13.13 -13.64
N LYS A 22 -3.06 14.38 -14.05
CA LYS A 22 -2.78 15.57 -13.23
C LYS A 22 -4.05 16.39 -13.11
N THR A 23 -4.49 16.61 -11.87
CA THR A 23 -5.67 17.41 -11.54
C THR A 23 -5.28 18.54 -10.59
N TRP A 24 -5.81 19.74 -10.83
CA TRP A 24 -5.59 20.86 -9.93
C TRP A 24 -6.10 20.53 -8.51
N GLY A 25 -5.30 20.79 -7.50
CA GLY A 25 -5.59 20.46 -6.09
C GLY A 25 -5.26 19.02 -5.67
N MET A 26 -5.27 18.05 -6.60
CA MET A 26 -4.89 16.65 -6.30
C MET A 26 -3.45 16.31 -6.70
N GLY A 27 -2.84 17.11 -7.57
CA GLY A 27 -1.51 16.82 -8.11
C GLY A 27 -1.52 15.73 -9.16
N THR A 28 -0.38 15.02 -9.28
CA THR A 28 -0.21 13.90 -10.21
C THR A 28 -0.52 12.58 -9.49
N TYR A 29 -1.22 11.67 -10.19
CA TYR A 29 -1.59 10.36 -9.67
C TYR A 29 -1.74 9.32 -10.78
N ILE A 30 -1.63 8.05 -10.40
CA ILE A 30 -1.77 6.90 -11.29
C ILE A 30 -3.08 6.20 -10.96
N GLN A 31 -3.88 5.90 -11.99
CA GLN A 31 -5.13 5.15 -11.91
C GLN A 31 -5.05 3.81 -12.65
N ALA A 32 -5.70 2.80 -12.09
CA ALA A 32 -6.06 1.55 -12.74
C ALA A 32 -7.56 1.30 -12.55
N GLY A 33 -8.29 0.93 -13.59
CA GLY A 33 -9.72 0.63 -13.50
C GLY A 33 -10.57 1.77 -12.90
N GLY A 34 -10.16 3.03 -13.05
CA GLY A 34 -10.85 4.20 -12.47
C GLY A 34 -10.48 4.50 -11.01
N LEU A 35 -9.75 3.62 -10.31
CA LEU A 35 -9.30 3.84 -8.94
C LEU A 35 -7.87 4.39 -8.90
N THR A 36 -7.63 5.34 -8.01
CA THR A 36 -6.30 5.88 -7.78
C THR A 36 -5.44 4.86 -7.02
N GLN A 37 -4.34 4.43 -7.63
CA GLN A 37 -3.40 3.48 -7.08
C GLN A 37 -2.20 4.15 -6.40
N SER A 38 -1.82 5.34 -6.85
CA SER A 38 -0.69 6.09 -6.28
C SER A 38 -0.83 7.58 -6.53
N GLY A 39 -0.35 8.41 -5.61
CA GLY A 39 -0.53 9.86 -5.62
C GLY A 39 -1.93 10.29 -5.19
N GLY A 40 -2.30 11.54 -5.44
CA GLY A 40 -3.64 12.05 -5.19
C GLY A 40 -4.18 11.72 -3.79
N ILE A 41 -5.41 11.20 -3.74
CA ILE A 41 -6.10 10.84 -2.49
C ILE A 41 -5.37 9.75 -1.67
N VAL A 42 -4.64 8.84 -2.32
CA VAL A 42 -3.89 7.77 -1.66
C VAL A 42 -2.85 8.34 -0.69
N GLU A 43 -2.29 9.52 -1.01
CA GLU A 43 -1.35 10.18 -0.10
C GLU A 43 -2.02 10.62 1.20
N SER A 44 -3.25 11.14 1.17
CA SER A 44 -3.97 11.54 2.39
C SER A 44 -4.39 10.34 3.23
N ILE A 45 -4.86 9.27 2.59
CA ILE A 45 -5.23 8.00 3.22
C ILE A 45 -4.04 7.45 4.02
N TRP A 46 -2.90 7.27 3.37
CA TRP A 46 -1.72 6.72 4.04
C TRP A 46 -1.09 7.67 5.05
N ARG A 47 -1.12 8.97 4.80
CA ARG A 47 -0.63 9.97 5.76
C ARG A 47 -1.41 9.93 7.07
N SER A 48 -2.74 9.82 7.00
CA SER A 48 -3.60 9.70 8.19
C SER A 48 -3.41 8.36 8.90
N THR A 49 -3.25 7.27 8.15
CA THR A 49 -2.99 5.93 8.69
C THR A 49 -1.65 5.86 9.43
N LEU A 50 -0.58 6.39 8.85
CA LEU A 50 0.75 6.37 9.48
C LEU A 50 0.81 7.19 10.76
N ARG A 51 -0.08 8.14 10.99
CA ARG A 51 -0.22 8.86 12.26
C ARG A 51 -0.77 8.00 13.39
N GLN A 52 -1.50 6.92 13.06
CA GLN A 52 -2.03 5.96 14.05
C GLN A 52 -0.97 4.98 14.55
N VAL A 53 0.20 4.92 13.90
CA VAL A 53 1.30 4.07 14.34
C VAL A 53 2.10 4.78 15.41
N HIS A 54 1.89 4.36 16.66
CA HIS A 54 2.51 4.96 17.87
C HIS A 54 3.81 4.26 18.28
N SER A 55 4.59 3.73 17.34
CA SER A 55 5.93 3.26 17.65
C SER A 55 6.88 4.46 17.83
N LYS A 56 7.84 4.33 18.73
CA LYS A 56 8.98 5.29 18.76
C LYS A 56 9.66 5.21 17.40
N ASP A 57 9.88 6.33 16.74
CA ASP A 57 10.45 6.37 15.39
C ASP A 57 11.81 5.65 15.31
N SER A 58 12.60 5.67 16.39
CA SER A 58 13.86 4.93 16.52
C SER A 58 13.70 3.40 16.56
N ALA A 59 12.50 2.87 16.79
CA ALA A 59 12.27 1.42 16.84
C ALA A 59 11.97 0.80 15.47
N VAL A 60 11.66 1.62 14.44
CA VAL A 60 11.32 1.16 13.08
C VAL A 60 12.51 1.41 12.16
N GLN A 61 13.33 0.39 11.94
CA GLN A 61 14.53 0.47 11.12
C GLN A 61 14.41 -0.29 9.80
N ASN A 62 13.57 -1.34 9.75
CA ASN A 62 13.37 -2.15 8.55
C ASN A 62 11.90 -2.21 8.19
N ILE A 63 11.55 -1.70 7.01
CA ILE A 63 10.17 -1.58 6.55
C ILE A 63 9.99 -2.37 5.26
N LEU A 64 8.90 -3.13 5.17
CA LEU A 64 8.47 -3.83 3.98
C LEU A 64 7.13 -3.26 3.49
N ILE A 65 7.07 -2.97 2.20
CA ILE A 65 5.85 -2.60 1.50
C ILE A 65 5.52 -3.71 0.51
N LEU A 66 4.40 -4.37 0.68
CA LEU A 66 3.82 -5.33 -0.26
C LEU A 66 2.75 -4.60 -1.08
N GLY A 67 3.00 -4.42 -2.37
CA GLY A 67 2.27 -3.52 -3.25
C GLY A 67 2.83 -2.09 -3.17
N LEU A 68 4.00 -1.86 -3.79
CA LEU A 68 4.65 -0.55 -3.77
C LEU A 68 3.89 0.49 -4.59
N GLY A 69 3.24 0.05 -5.66
CA GLY A 69 2.61 0.93 -6.63
C GLY A 69 3.59 1.94 -7.22
N GLY A 70 3.15 3.16 -7.44
CA GLY A 70 4.00 4.26 -7.91
C GLY A 70 4.82 4.94 -6.81
N GLY A 71 4.85 4.41 -5.57
CA GLY A 71 5.76 4.86 -4.51
C GLY A 71 5.21 5.89 -3.53
N THR A 72 3.90 6.10 -3.45
CA THR A 72 3.30 7.04 -2.47
C THR A 72 3.69 6.67 -1.03
N LEU A 73 3.63 5.38 -0.67
CA LEU A 73 4.07 4.89 0.64
C LEU A 73 5.55 5.12 0.87
N ALA A 74 6.41 4.87 -0.13
CA ALA A 74 7.85 5.12 -0.02
C ALA A 74 8.15 6.58 0.35
N LYS A 75 7.47 7.54 -0.29
CA LYS A 75 7.55 8.97 0.02
C LYS A 75 7.20 9.25 1.49
N LEU A 76 6.07 8.75 1.95
CA LEU A 76 5.56 9.04 3.30
C LEU A 76 6.41 8.38 4.38
N LEU A 77 6.83 7.13 4.15
CA LEU A 77 7.68 6.38 5.08
C LEU A 77 9.08 6.97 5.17
N ARG A 78 9.69 7.38 4.06
CA ARG A 78 10.99 8.06 4.08
C ARG A 78 10.93 9.38 4.88
N LYS A 79 9.79 10.11 4.79
CA LYS A 79 9.58 11.31 5.57
C LYS A 79 9.42 11.02 7.08
N LYS A 80 8.71 9.95 7.44
CA LYS A 80 8.45 9.57 8.84
C LYS A 80 9.65 8.85 9.46
N TYR A 81 10.35 8.01 8.69
CA TYR A 81 11.47 7.18 9.14
C TYR A 81 12.68 7.44 8.22
N PRO A 82 13.38 8.56 8.37
CA PRO A 82 14.42 9.00 7.42
C PRO A 82 15.59 8.02 7.28
N ASP A 83 15.93 7.30 8.35
CA ASP A 83 17.08 6.38 8.40
C ASP A 83 16.70 4.90 8.18
N ALA A 84 15.40 4.58 8.08
CA ALA A 84 14.96 3.21 7.93
C ALA A 84 15.35 2.63 6.56
N LYS A 85 15.71 1.36 6.54
CA LYS A 85 15.80 0.57 5.32
C LYS A 85 14.39 0.22 4.86
N ILE A 86 14.00 0.70 3.68
CA ILE A 86 12.68 0.45 3.11
C ILE A 86 12.84 -0.46 1.89
N THR A 87 12.14 -1.58 1.89
CA THR A 87 12.02 -2.51 0.76
C THR A 87 10.59 -2.46 0.23
N GLY A 88 10.43 -2.16 -1.05
CA GLY A 88 9.13 -2.19 -1.74
C GLY A 88 9.07 -3.34 -2.73
N VAL A 89 8.00 -4.14 -2.66
CA VAL A 89 7.73 -5.24 -3.60
C VAL A 89 6.56 -4.83 -4.48
N GLU A 90 6.75 -4.95 -5.79
CA GLU A 90 5.74 -4.65 -6.80
C GLU A 90 5.81 -5.72 -7.90
N ILE A 91 4.66 -6.20 -8.34
CA ILE A 91 4.61 -7.19 -9.41
C ILE A 91 4.65 -6.55 -10.80
N ASP A 92 4.18 -5.31 -10.90
CA ASP A 92 4.02 -4.59 -12.16
C ASP A 92 5.21 -3.64 -12.45
N PRO A 93 6.11 -3.97 -13.38
CA PRO A 93 7.21 -3.10 -13.74
C PRO A 93 6.75 -1.76 -14.34
N ILE A 94 5.59 -1.73 -15.01
CA ILE A 94 5.05 -0.49 -15.61
C ILE A 94 4.66 0.49 -14.50
N MET A 95 4.09 0.00 -13.40
CA MET A 95 3.75 0.83 -12.24
C MET A 95 5.01 1.50 -11.65
N ILE A 96 6.13 0.77 -11.57
CA ILE A 96 7.43 1.30 -11.12
C ILE A 96 7.97 2.36 -12.09
N GLU A 97 7.93 2.09 -13.40
CA GLU A 97 8.35 3.06 -14.44
C GLU A 97 7.57 4.37 -14.31
N LEU A 98 6.24 4.29 -14.21
CA LEU A 98 5.37 5.45 -14.06
C LEU A 98 5.61 6.18 -12.72
N GLY A 99 5.85 5.44 -11.65
CA GLY A 99 6.19 5.99 -10.34
C GLY A 99 7.50 6.78 -10.38
N LYS A 100 8.53 6.27 -11.04
CA LYS A 100 9.81 6.96 -11.24
C LYS A 100 9.64 8.23 -12.08
N LYS A 101 8.90 8.13 -13.17
CA LYS A 101 8.74 9.24 -14.13
C LYS A 101 7.87 10.39 -13.59
N TYR A 102 6.82 10.08 -12.81
CA TYR A 102 5.79 11.05 -12.46
C TYR A 102 5.60 11.32 -10.97
N LEU A 103 6.07 10.42 -10.09
CA LEU A 103 5.90 10.50 -8.63
C LEU A 103 7.23 10.52 -7.86
N ASP A 104 8.34 10.78 -8.56
CA ASP A 104 9.67 10.95 -7.97
C ASP A 104 10.16 9.73 -7.16
N LEU A 105 9.72 8.50 -7.51
CA LEU A 105 10.00 7.30 -6.73
C LEU A 105 11.50 7.09 -6.43
N ASP A 106 12.40 7.38 -7.38
CA ASP A 106 13.85 7.23 -7.22
C ASP A 106 14.43 8.15 -6.12
N LYS A 107 13.79 9.28 -5.82
CA LYS A 107 14.25 10.22 -4.77
C LYS A 107 14.17 9.63 -3.36
N TYR A 108 13.34 8.59 -3.15
CA TYR A 108 13.11 8.04 -1.81
C TYR A 108 14.15 6.99 -1.40
N LYS A 109 15.06 6.61 -2.30
CA LYS A 109 16.21 5.71 -2.04
C LYS A 109 15.78 4.45 -1.30
N ILE A 110 14.84 3.69 -1.87
CA ILE A 110 14.36 2.42 -1.35
C ILE A 110 14.88 1.25 -2.19
N GLU A 111 14.94 0.07 -1.61
CA GLU A 111 15.16 -1.17 -2.35
C GLU A 111 13.84 -1.56 -3.05
N ILE A 112 13.86 -1.70 -4.38
CA ILE A 112 12.68 -2.11 -5.17
C ILE A 112 12.90 -3.53 -5.67
N LYS A 113 11.94 -4.42 -5.37
CA LYS A 113 11.89 -5.80 -5.87
C LYS A 113 10.69 -5.95 -6.80
N ILE A 114 10.97 -6.10 -8.10
CA ILE A 114 9.92 -6.38 -9.10
C ILE A 114 9.70 -7.88 -9.14
N GLN A 115 8.75 -8.37 -8.35
CA GLN A 115 8.44 -9.80 -8.23
C GLN A 115 7.09 -10.04 -7.59
N ASP A 116 6.58 -11.26 -7.73
CA ASP A 116 5.46 -11.78 -6.97
C ASP A 116 5.81 -11.91 -5.48
N VAL A 117 4.91 -11.44 -4.59
CA VAL A 117 5.04 -11.54 -3.14
C VAL A 117 5.16 -13.00 -2.67
N ASN A 118 4.53 -13.94 -3.36
CA ASN A 118 4.64 -15.37 -3.05
C ASN A 118 6.07 -15.92 -3.17
N LYS A 119 6.94 -15.25 -3.92
CA LYS A 119 8.36 -15.60 -4.08
C LYS A 119 9.27 -14.85 -3.10
N LEU A 120 8.69 -14.00 -2.24
CA LEU A 120 9.47 -13.21 -1.29
C LEU A 120 9.86 -14.04 -0.07
N GLU A 121 11.13 -14.03 0.26
CA GLU A 121 11.58 -14.48 1.57
C GLU A 121 11.35 -13.40 2.62
N PHE A 122 10.53 -13.72 3.61
CA PHE A 122 10.24 -12.82 4.72
C PHE A 122 11.37 -12.87 5.74
N ILE A 123 12.25 -11.88 5.70
CA ILE A 123 13.30 -11.64 6.69
C ILE A 123 12.74 -10.82 7.88
N LYS A 124 13.61 -10.33 8.74
CA LYS A 124 13.20 -9.51 9.88
C LYS A 124 12.83 -8.08 9.43
N TYR A 125 11.56 -7.70 9.65
CA TYR A 125 11.03 -6.34 9.48
C TYR A 125 10.38 -5.86 10.77
N ASP A 126 10.41 -4.55 11.01
CA ASP A 126 9.77 -3.90 12.16
C ASP A 126 8.36 -3.43 11.82
N LEU A 127 8.15 -3.07 10.54
CA LEU A 127 6.86 -2.66 10.00
C LEU A 127 6.64 -3.34 8.63
N VAL A 128 5.50 -4.00 8.48
CA VAL A 128 5.05 -4.56 7.21
C VAL A 128 3.76 -3.88 6.79
N ILE A 129 3.70 -3.41 5.56
CA ILE A 129 2.50 -2.79 4.97
C ILE A 129 2.02 -3.66 3.82
N VAL A 130 0.73 -4.00 3.83
CA VAL A 130 0.06 -4.81 2.82
C VAL A 130 -0.94 -3.92 2.09
N ASP A 131 -0.59 -3.52 0.87
CA ASP A 131 -1.37 -2.64 -0.01
C ASP A 131 -1.44 -3.22 -1.42
N MET A 132 -1.87 -4.48 -1.51
CA MET A 132 -1.87 -5.26 -2.75
C MET A 132 -3.26 -5.27 -3.38
N TYR A 133 -3.33 -4.73 -4.59
CA TYR A 133 -4.55 -4.70 -5.39
C TYR A 133 -4.26 -5.08 -6.83
N ALA A 134 -5.21 -5.79 -7.46
CA ALA A 134 -5.32 -5.96 -8.90
C ALA A 134 -6.59 -5.20 -9.35
N GLY A 135 -6.42 -3.96 -9.82
CA GLY A 135 -7.53 -3.03 -10.00
C GLY A 135 -8.17 -2.66 -8.65
N ASP A 136 -9.39 -3.13 -8.38
CA ASP A 136 -10.12 -2.92 -7.12
C ASP A 136 -10.28 -4.20 -6.28
N ASP A 137 -9.67 -5.30 -6.70
CA ASP A 137 -9.73 -6.57 -5.97
C ASP A 137 -8.46 -6.82 -5.16
N PHE A 138 -8.65 -7.20 -3.90
CA PHE A 138 -7.58 -7.71 -3.06
C PHE A 138 -7.43 -9.23 -3.33
N PRO A 139 -6.25 -9.72 -3.77
CA PRO A 139 -6.12 -11.12 -4.16
C PRO A 139 -6.37 -12.07 -2.99
N LYS A 140 -7.25 -13.04 -3.18
CA LYS A 140 -7.74 -13.97 -2.13
C LYS A 140 -6.64 -14.80 -1.47
N GLU A 141 -5.56 -15.09 -2.19
CA GLU A 141 -4.40 -15.81 -1.66
C GLU A 141 -3.76 -15.09 -0.46
N PHE A 142 -3.80 -13.74 -0.45
CA PHE A 142 -3.29 -12.93 0.65
C PHE A 142 -4.30 -12.74 1.80
N GLU A 143 -5.48 -13.31 1.67
CA GLU A 143 -6.43 -13.49 2.77
C GLU A 143 -6.25 -14.84 3.47
N SER A 144 -5.42 -15.75 2.97
CA SER A 144 -5.25 -17.09 3.53
C SER A 144 -4.66 -17.05 4.95
N ASP A 145 -5.06 -18.02 5.79
CA ASP A 145 -4.49 -18.15 7.14
C ASP A 145 -2.99 -18.39 7.10
N GLU A 146 -2.50 -19.07 6.06
CA GLU A 146 -1.07 -19.28 5.86
C GLU A 146 -0.33 -17.94 5.71
N PHE A 147 -0.82 -17.05 4.85
CA PHE A 147 -0.22 -15.74 4.63
C PHE A 147 -0.32 -14.87 5.90
N LEU A 148 -1.50 -14.81 6.52
CA LEU A 148 -1.73 -14.00 7.72
C LEU A 148 -0.87 -14.46 8.91
N ASN A 149 -0.67 -15.79 9.09
CA ASN A 149 0.23 -16.32 10.10
C ASN A 149 1.71 -16.02 9.81
N LYS A 150 2.12 -15.90 8.53
CA LYS A 150 3.46 -15.40 8.18
C LYS A 150 3.64 -13.95 8.63
N LEU A 151 2.59 -13.13 8.56
CA LEU A 151 2.62 -11.73 8.97
C LEU A 151 2.64 -11.56 10.49
N LYS A 152 2.03 -12.46 11.25
CA LYS A 152 1.91 -12.38 12.71
C LYS A 152 3.26 -12.29 13.44
N LYS A 153 4.36 -12.73 12.82
CA LYS A 153 5.70 -12.65 13.41
C LYS A 153 6.31 -11.24 13.44
N PHE A 154 5.71 -10.28 12.73
CA PHE A 154 6.21 -8.92 12.66
C PHE A 154 5.59 -8.03 13.73
N PRO A 155 6.36 -7.12 14.35
CA PRO A 155 5.87 -6.26 15.43
C PRO A 155 4.67 -5.41 15.07
N ILE A 156 4.64 -4.88 13.84
CA ILE A 156 3.55 -4.04 13.34
C ILE A 156 3.24 -4.45 11.91
N VAL A 157 1.97 -4.75 11.64
CA VAL A 157 1.46 -5.02 10.30
C VAL A 157 0.29 -4.08 10.01
N ILE A 158 0.30 -3.41 8.87
CA ILE A 158 -0.82 -2.59 8.41
C ILE A 158 -1.37 -3.22 7.14
N ILE A 159 -2.68 -3.51 7.12
CA ILE A 159 -3.35 -4.09 5.95
C ILE A 159 -4.41 -3.12 5.48
N ASN A 160 -4.32 -2.70 4.21
CA ASN A 160 -5.30 -1.85 3.57
C ASN A 160 -6.41 -2.68 2.93
N ARG A 161 -7.67 -2.28 3.17
CA ARG A 161 -8.84 -2.83 2.48
C ARG A 161 -9.76 -1.70 2.00
N LEU A 162 -10.30 -1.85 0.79
CA LEU A 162 -11.34 -0.96 0.29
C LEU A 162 -12.62 -1.15 1.13
N TYR A 163 -13.26 -0.04 1.51
CA TYR A 163 -14.41 -0.02 2.43
C TYR A 163 -15.53 0.86 1.89
N PHE A 164 -16.02 0.53 0.70
CA PHE A 164 -17.17 1.20 0.08
C PHE A 164 -18.09 0.20 -0.59
N GLY A 165 -19.35 0.58 -0.79
CA GLY A 165 -20.34 -0.22 -1.51
C GLY A 165 -20.46 -1.65 -0.98
N ASP A 166 -20.41 -2.59 -1.91
CA ASP A 166 -20.49 -4.04 -1.70
C ASP A 166 -19.25 -4.66 -1.07
N LYS A 167 -18.12 -3.95 -1.07
CA LYS A 167 -16.87 -4.42 -0.45
C LYS A 167 -16.91 -4.37 1.09
N ARG A 168 -17.81 -3.58 1.70
CA ARG A 168 -17.89 -3.41 3.16
C ARG A 168 -18.09 -4.71 3.95
N PRO A 169 -19.06 -5.58 3.61
CA PRO A 169 -19.28 -6.81 4.37
C PRO A 169 -18.07 -7.74 4.37
N ASP A 170 -17.37 -7.87 3.23
CA ASP A 170 -16.20 -8.71 3.09
C ASP A 170 -15.03 -8.17 3.91
N THR A 171 -14.84 -6.85 3.87
CA THR A 171 -13.81 -6.17 4.66
C THR A 171 -14.04 -6.32 6.16
N VAL A 172 -15.30 -6.23 6.63
CA VAL A 172 -15.64 -6.49 8.04
C VAL A 172 -15.37 -7.95 8.41
N ARG A 173 -15.77 -8.92 7.56
CA ARG A 173 -15.47 -10.34 7.80
C ARG A 173 -13.97 -10.61 7.89
N PHE A 174 -13.21 -9.96 7.02
CA PHE A 174 -11.75 -10.04 7.04
C PHE A 174 -11.16 -9.48 8.35
N GLY A 175 -11.63 -8.32 8.82
CA GLY A 175 -11.21 -7.73 10.10
C GLY A 175 -11.50 -8.62 11.30
N ASN A 176 -12.71 -9.18 11.39
CA ASN A 176 -13.10 -10.13 12.45
C ASN A 176 -12.22 -11.40 12.44
N ARG A 177 -11.69 -11.76 11.29
CA ARG A 177 -10.76 -12.87 11.15
C ARG A 177 -9.36 -12.49 11.63
N LEU A 178 -8.89 -11.26 11.34
CA LEU A 178 -7.63 -10.74 11.86
C LEU A 178 -7.60 -10.72 13.40
N GLU A 179 -8.71 -10.36 14.06
CA GLU A 179 -8.83 -10.38 15.52
C GLU A 179 -8.68 -11.77 16.16
N LYS A 180 -8.87 -12.85 15.37
CA LYS A 180 -8.61 -14.22 15.83
C LYS A 180 -7.15 -14.63 15.68
N ILE A 181 -6.40 -13.94 14.80
CA ILE A 181 -5.02 -14.27 14.46
C ILE A 181 -4.05 -13.39 15.26
N PHE A 182 -4.30 -12.09 15.31
CA PHE A 182 -3.46 -11.11 15.98
C PHE A 182 -3.99 -10.82 17.38
N LYS A 183 -3.10 -10.48 18.30
CA LYS A 183 -3.47 -10.17 19.69
C LYS A 183 -4.20 -8.84 19.82
N LYS A 184 -3.84 -7.87 18.98
CA LYS A 184 -4.46 -6.57 18.91
C LYS A 184 -4.65 -6.15 17.45
N VAL A 185 -5.86 -5.70 17.11
CA VAL A 185 -6.21 -5.15 15.81
C VAL A 185 -6.91 -3.82 16.00
N THR A 186 -6.30 -2.74 15.52
CA THR A 186 -6.92 -1.42 15.50
C THR A 186 -7.53 -1.17 14.13
N TRP A 187 -8.81 -0.82 14.11
CA TRP A 187 -9.56 -0.49 12.91
C TRP A 187 -9.55 1.02 12.70
N PHE A 188 -9.03 1.49 11.58
CA PHE A 188 -8.96 2.90 11.24
C PHE A 188 -9.58 3.14 9.87
N TYR A 189 -10.47 4.14 9.75
CA TYR A 189 -11.32 4.39 8.59
C TYR A 189 -10.93 5.68 7.85
N PRO A 190 -9.86 5.72 7.06
CA PRO A 190 -9.53 6.88 6.25
C PRO A 190 -10.28 6.82 4.92
N GLU A 191 -11.10 7.86 4.64
CA GLU A 191 -11.84 7.99 3.39
C GLU A 191 -12.68 6.73 3.06
N ALA A 192 -12.47 6.14 1.88
CA ALA A 192 -13.15 4.93 1.41
C ALA A 192 -12.39 3.63 1.71
N ASN A 193 -11.47 3.65 2.69
CA ASN A 193 -10.64 2.53 3.07
C ASN A 193 -10.87 2.14 4.53
N LEU A 194 -10.50 0.91 4.86
CA LEU A 194 -10.37 0.42 6.21
C LEU A 194 -8.97 -0.16 6.39
N MET A 195 -8.22 0.44 7.30
CA MET A 195 -6.88 0.05 7.67
C MET A 195 -6.90 -0.79 8.94
N PHE A 196 -6.33 -1.97 8.89
CA PHE A 196 -6.12 -2.83 10.05
C PHE A 196 -4.67 -2.70 10.50
N ILE A 197 -4.46 -2.15 11.70
CA ILE A 197 -3.14 -2.07 12.32
C ILE A 197 -3.07 -3.22 13.32
N CYS A 198 -2.26 -4.23 13.00
CA CYS A 198 -2.19 -5.50 13.70
C CYS A 198 -0.87 -5.60 14.48
N GLU A 199 -0.98 -6.06 15.74
CA GLU A 199 0.16 -6.37 16.62
C GLU A 199 0.04 -7.84 17.09
N PRO A 200 1.15 -8.62 17.18
CA PRO A 200 1.14 -10.04 17.50
C PRO A 200 0.69 -10.37 18.93
#